data_20348086ac98f148b7c7b506108d9009
#
_entry.id   20348086ac98f148b7c7b506108d9009
#
_cell.length_a   1.000
_cell.length_b   1.000
_cell.length_c   1.000
_cell.angle_alpha   90.00
_cell.angle_beta   90.00
_cell.angle_gamma   90.00
#
_symmetry.space_group_name_H-M   'P 1'
#
loop_
_entity.id
_entity.type
_entity.pdbx_description
1 polymer ?
#
loop_
_entity_poly.entity_id
_entity_poly.type
_entity_poly.pdbx_seq_one_letter_code
_entity_poly.pdbx_strand_id
1 'polypeptide(L)' 'NIAKWRFIEQATRTQLRRPDLWQAFVPTKQQQKWLTEAAQSAKDSNPDSST' A
#
# COMPACT_ATOMS: atom_id res chain seq x y z
N ASN A 1 13.22 -3.26 1.10
CA ASN A 1 13.81 -2.56 -0.01
C ASN A 1 13.16 -1.21 -0.22
N ILE A 2 13.97 -0.21 -0.57
CA ILE A 2 13.49 1.16 -0.66
C ILE A 2 12.41 1.32 -1.72
N ALA A 3 12.58 0.65 -2.84
CA ALA A 3 11.61 0.78 -3.93
C ALA A 3 10.23 0.32 -3.49
N LYS A 4 10.18 -0.75 -2.73
CA LYS A 4 8.91 -1.28 -2.24
C LYS A 4 8.23 -0.28 -1.32
N TRP A 5 8.97 0.27 -0.38
CA TRP A 5 8.40 1.20 0.58
C TRP A 5 7.92 2.47 -0.08
N ARG A 6 8.69 2.96 -1.04
CA ARG A 6 8.29 4.15 -1.77
C ARG A 6 6.99 3.93 -2.51
N PHE A 7 6.88 2.78 -3.15
CA PHE A 7 5.67 2.48 -3.89
C PHE A 7 4.47 2.41 -2.96
N ILE A 8 4.63 1.77 -1.82
CA ILE A 8 3.53 1.62 -0.87
C ILE A 8 3.10 2.97 -0.33
N GLU A 9 4.05 3.82 0.00
CA GLU A 9 3.74 5.16 0.45
C GLU A 9 2.96 5.94 -0.59
N GLN A 10 3.42 5.88 -1.82
CA GLN A 10 2.79 6.60 -2.91
C GLN A 10 1.38 6.07 -3.16
N ALA A 11 1.24 4.76 -3.12
CA ALA A 11 -0.07 4.15 -3.34
C ALA A 11 -1.05 4.59 -2.26
N THR A 12 -0.63 4.56 -1.02
CA THR A 12 -1.48 4.98 0.09
C THR A 12 -1.90 6.43 -0.08
N ARG A 13 -0.96 7.28 -0.44
CA ARG A 13 -1.25 8.69 -0.61
C ARG A 13 -2.23 8.90 -1.74
N THR A 14 -2.03 8.19 -2.85
CA THR A 14 -2.93 8.32 -3.98
C THR A 14 -4.34 7.89 -3.63
N GLN A 15 -4.46 6.82 -2.87
CA GLN A 15 -5.78 6.34 -2.44
C GLN A 15 -6.50 7.40 -1.61
N LEU A 16 -5.78 8.08 -0.75
CA LEU A 16 -6.40 9.06 0.12
C LEU A 16 -6.72 10.35 -0.61
N ARG A 17 -5.82 10.82 -1.44
CA ARG A 17 -5.99 12.11 -2.09
C ARG A 17 -6.73 12.01 -3.40
N ARG A 18 -6.44 11.01 -4.17
CA ARG A 18 -7.03 10.86 -5.50
C ARG A 18 -7.52 9.45 -5.70
N PRO A 19 -8.62 9.10 -5.06
CA PRO A 19 -9.14 7.74 -5.23
C PRO A 19 -9.53 7.43 -6.66
N ASP A 20 -9.91 8.43 -7.43
CA ASP A 20 -10.24 8.21 -8.83
C ASP A 20 -9.02 7.77 -9.62
N LEU A 21 -7.88 8.39 -9.36
CA LEU A 21 -6.65 7.99 -10.00
C LEU A 21 -6.24 6.59 -9.58
N TRP A 22 -6.45 6.28 -8.32
CA TRP A 22 -6.13 4.96 -7.82
C TRP A 22 -6.93 3.88 -8.51
N GLN A 23 -8.20 4.15 -8.76
CA GLN A 23 -9.05 3.19 -9.43
C GLN A 23 -8.60 2.95 -10.88
N ALA A 24 -8.08 3.97 -11.52
CA ALA A 24 -7.58 3.85 -12.88
C ALA A 24 -6.20 3.20 -12.93
N PHE A 25 -5.53 3.14 -11.80
CA PHE A 25 -4.18 2.60 -11.74
C PHE A 25 -4.21 1.08 -11.81
N VAL A 26 -3.37 0.52 -12.67
CA VAL A 26 -3.27 -0.93 -12.82
C VAL A 26 -1.88 -1.36 -12.36
N PRO A 27 -1.75 -1.89 -11.16
CA PRO A 27 -0.44 -2.30 -10.65
C PRO A 27 0.07 -3.55 -11.37
N THR A 28 1.38 -3.65 -11.46
CA THR A 28 1.98 -4.85 -12.00
C THR A 28 1.85 -5.99 -11.00
N LYS A 29 2.21 -7.19 -11.46
CA LYS A 29 2.14 -8.35 -10.58
C LYS A 29 2.98 -8.14 -9.32
N GLN A 30 4.16 -7.61 -9.50
CA GLN A 30 5.03 -7.36 -8.36
C GLN A 30 4.43 -6.32 -7.44
N GLN A 31 3.88 -5.27 -8.02
CA GLN A 31 3.27 -4.23 -7.21
C GLN A 31 2.03 -4.74 -6.48
N GLN A 32 1.26 -5.59 -7.13
CA GLN A 32 0.11 -6.19 -6.48
C GLN A 32 0.54 -7.01 -5.27
N LYS A 33 1.63 -7.74 -5.41
CA LYS A 33 2.15 -8.52 -4.29
C LYS A 33 2.53 -7.60 -3.13
N TRP A 34 3.21 -6.51 -3.45
CA TRP A 34 3.58 -5.55 -2.42
C TRP A 34 2.36 -4.98 -1.72
N LEU A 35 1.35 -4.64 -2.48
CA LEU A 35 0.14 -4.08 -1.90
C LEU A 35 -0.55 -5.09 -1.00
N THR A 36 -0.62 -6.33 -1.43
CA THR A 36 -1.22 -7.39 -0.62
C THR A 36 -0.47 -7.57 0.68
N GLU A 37 0.85 -7.60 0.60
CA GLU A 37 1.65 -7.76 1.80
C GLU A 37 1.48 -6.59 2.75
N ALA A 38 1.43 -5.40 2.20
CA ALA A 38 1.25 -4.22 3.03
C ALA A 38 -0.11 -4.23 3.71
N ALA A 39 -1.13 -4.66 3.00
CA ALA A 39 -2.46 -4.74 3.58
C ALA A 39 -2.51 -5.77 4.69
N GLN A 40 -1.88 -6.91 4.47
CA GLN A 40 -1.85 -7.95 5.49
C GLN A 40 -1.05 -7.50 6.69
N SER A 41 0.05 -6.84 6.43
CA SER A 41 0.89 -6.36 7.52
C SER A 41 0.15 -5.33 8.35
N ALA A 42 -0.61 -4.47 7.69
CA ALA A 42 -1.38 -3.47 8.42
C ALA A 42 -2.42 -4.12 9.32
N LYS A 43 -2.97 -5.23 8.88
CA LYS A 43 -3.92 -5.95 9.69
C LYS A 43 -3.26 -6.59 10.90
N ASP A 44 -2.14 -7.23 10.65
CA ASP A 44 -1.46 -7.98 11.70
C ASP A 44 -0.79 -7.06 12.69
N SER A 45 -0.01 -6.14 12.20
CA SER A 45 0.72 -5.27 13.11
C SER A 45 -0.07 -4.01 13.35
N ASN A 46 -1.05 -4.15 14.16
CA ASN A 46 -1.80 -3.01 14.61
C ASN A 46 -0.94 -2.21 15.59
N PRO A 47 -0.50 -1.03 15.22
CA PRO A 47 0.36 -0.25 16.10
C PRO A 47 -0.31 0.07 17.42
N ASP A 48 -1.60 0.21 17.41
CA ASP A 48 -2.31 0.51 18.65
C ASP A 48 -2.22 -0.64 19.61
N SER A 49 -2.40 -1.84 19.12
CA SER A 49 -2.37 -2.99 19.98
C SER A 49 -0.97 -3.26 20.48
N SER A 50 0.02 -2.86 19.72
CA SER A 50 1.39 -3.09 20.15
C SER A 50 1.83 -2.12 21.24
N THR A 51 1.13 -1.06 21.41
CA THR A 51 1.47 -0.09 22.45
C THR A 51 0.53 -0.20 23.64
#